data_0ce6cc142ca6d4ac6e434257f0e9c811
#
_entry.id   0ce6cc142ca6d4ac6e434257f0e9c811
#
_cell.length_a   1.000
_cell.length_b   1.000
_cell.length_c   1.000
_cell.angle_alpha   90.00
_cell.angle_beta   90.00
_cell.angle_gamma   90.00
#
_symmetry.space_group_name_H-M   'P 1'
#
loop_
_entity.id
_entity.type
_entity.pdbx_description
1 polymer ?
#
loop_
_entity_poly.entity_id
_entity_poly.type
_entity_poly.pdbx_seq_one_letter_code
_entity_poly.pdbx_strand_id
1 'polypeptide(L)'
;MPVFSTHAENYINTGLPIMDDLLLDKSCFKDPWKKCGKKKRIIYAPHHTIESDIYEYATFLDYYDFMFELAEKYKDKVQWAFKPHPVLKEKLKKVWGEDRTNEYYGKWESIVCGQLSSGEYLSLFKFSDAMIHDCGSFKLEYLYTGNPVMYLQKKEPVFDYSNWQTEQALRLHYKGYDKSDIENFVVNVINGEDSLKDDREKFVKEYLTPPNNKTACQNIINAILGTEEYKDA
;
A
#
# COMPACT_ATOMS: atom_id res chain seq x y z
N MET A 1 18.75 4.05 -16.63
CA MET A 1 18.63 2.82 -17.45
C MET A 1 17.85 1.80 -16.63
N PRO A 2 16.79 1.20 -17.14
CA PRO A 2 16.12 0.14 -16.42
C PRO A 2 17.08 -1.03 -16.27
N VAL A 3 17.23 -1.52 -15.05
CA VAL A 3 18.17 -2.59 -14.67
C VAL A 3 17.66 -3.98 -15.07
N PHE A 4 16.73 -4.08 -16.00
CA PHE A 4 16.38 -5.34 -16.63
C PHE A 4 17.17 -5.55 -17.92
N SER A 5 18.48 -5.61 -17.83
CA SER A 5 19.22 -6.34 -18.84
C SER A 5 19.12 -7.86 -18.55
N THR A 6 17.92 -8.37 -18.57
CA THR A 6 17.82 -9.78 -18.96
C THR A 6 18.12 -9.76 -20.44
N HIS A 7 19.20 -10.40 -20.87
CA HIS A 7 19.46 -10.74 -22.27
C HIS A 7 18.43 -11.76 -22.80
N ALA A 8 17.19 -11.65 -22.35
CA ALA A 8 16.11 -12.50 -22.75
C ALA A 8 15.46 -11.85 -23.96
N GLU A 9 15.77 -12.36 -25.15
CA GLU A 9 15.15 -12.02 -26.44
C GLU A 9 13.60 -12.14 -26.42
N ASN A 10 13.02 -12.60 -25.31
CA ASN A 10 11.60 -12.91 -25.13
C ASN A 10 10.90 -12.02 -24.10
N TYR A 11 11.44 -10.86 -23.74
CA TYR A 11 10.82 -9.96 -22.78
C TYR A 11 9.99 -8.89 -23.49
N ILE A 12 8.73 -8.73 -23.08
CA ILE A 12 7.85 -7.65 -23.53
C ILE A 12 7.37 -6.88 -22.30
N ASN A 13 7.62 -5.58 -22.24
CA ASN A 13 7.05 -4.72 -21.21
C ASN A 13 5.58 -4.44 -21.54
N THR A 14 4.67 -5.02 -20.78
CA THR A 14 3.22 -4.83 -20.96
C THR A 14 2.59 -3.94 -19.88
N GLY A 15 3.30 -3.67 -18.79
CA GLY A 15 2.74 -3.07 -17.58
C GLY A 15 2.21 -4.13 -16.60
N LEU A 16 1.58 -3.70 -15.51
CA LEU A 16 1.07 -4.56 -14.43
C LEU A 16 -0.48 -4.64 -14.49
N PRO A 17 -1.07 -5.75 -14.95
CA PRO A 17 -2.52 -5.85 -15.23
C PRO A 17 -3.43 -5.53 -14.05
N ILE A 18 -3.07 -5.98 -12.84
CA ILE A 18 -3.87 -5.70 -11.64
C ILE A 18 -4.00 -4.20 -11.34
N MET A 19 -3.08 -3.39 -11.85
CA MET A 19 -3.06 -1.94 -11.64
C MET A 19 -3.86 -1.17 -12.71
N ASP A 20 -4.28 -1.81 -13.80
CA ASP A 20 -5.10 -1.17 -14.83
C ASP A 20 -6.35 -0.52 -14.22
N ASP A 21 -6.97 -1.17 -13.23
CA ASP A 21 -8.13 -0.64 -12.53
C ASP A 21 -7.81 0.66 -11.78
N LEU A 22 -6.62 0.81 -11.19
CA LEU A 22 -6.22 2.05 -10.51
C LEU A 22 -6.02 3.22 -11.47
N LEU A 23 -5.86 2.96 -12.77
CA LEU A 23 -5.78 3.98 -13.81
C LEU A 23 -7.17 4.46 -14.29
N LEU A 24 -8.24 3.68 -13.99
CA LEU A 24 -9.61 4.07 -14.34
C LEU A 24 -10.10 5.25 -13.49
N ASP A 25 -11.13 5.94 -13.98
CA ASP A 25 -11.78 7.00 -13.22
C ASP A 25 -12.44 6.45 -11.93
N LYS A 26 -12.43 7.27 -10.89
CA LYS A 26 -13.00 6.91 -9.57
C LYS A 26 -14.49 6.54 -9.63
N SER A 27 -15.23 7.08 -10.60
CA SER A 27 -16.65 6.76 -10.82
C SER A 27 -16.91 5.33 -11.26
N CYS A 28 -15.88 4.62 -11.75
CA CYS A 28 -15.96 3.21 -12.11
C CYS A 28 -16.03 2.27 -10.88
N PHE A 29 -15.81 2.82 -9.68
CA PHE A 29 -15.72 2.04 -8.44
C PHE A 29 -16.82 2.38 -7.46
N LYS A 30 -17.20 1.39 -6.67
CA LYS A 30 -18.03 1.63 -5.49
C LYS A 30 -17.15 1.97 -4.30
N ASP A 31 -17.46 3.06 -3.60
CA ASP A 31 -16.75 3.43 -2.38
C ASP A 31 -16.97 2.37 -1.26
N PRO A 32 -15.91 1.65 -0.82
CA PRO A 32 -16.02 0.61 0.19
C PRO A 32 -15.93 1.16 1.62
N TRP A 33 -15.66 2.46 1.78
CA TRP A 33 -15.52 3.07 3.08
C TRP A 33 -16.89 3.26 3.76
N LYS A 34 -16.95 3.02 5.07
CA LYS A 34 -18.15 3.34 5.87
C LYS A 34 -18.43 4.84 5.76
N LYS A 35 -19.72 5.21 5.77
CA LYS A 35 -20.11 6.62 5.78
C LYS A 35 -19.77 7.26 7.13
N CYS A 36 -18.85 8.20 7.16
CA CYS A 36 -18.34 8.82 8.39
C CYS A 36 -18.10 10.35 8.25
N GLY A 37 -18.84 11.01 7.38
CA GLY A 37 -18.67 12.44 7.10
C GLY A 37 -17.41 12.75 6.28
N LYS A 38 -17.01 14.02 6.26
CA LYS A 38 -15.81 14.46 5.54
C LYS A 38 -14.59 14.33 6.46
N LYS A 39 -13.89 13.23 6.37
CA LYS A 39 -12.65 12.95 7.11
C LYS A 39 -11.57 12.47 6.15
N LYS A 40 -10.31 12.62 6.53
CA LYS A 40 -9.21 11.99 5.82
C LYS A 40 -9.26 10.48 6.02
N ARG A 41 -9.08 9.72 4.96
CA ARG A 41 -9.18 8.25 4.94
C ARG A 41 -7.79 7.64 4.91
N ILE A 42 -7.38 7.05 6.01
CA ILE A 42 -6.05 6.44 6.15
C ILE A 42 -6.18 4.93 6.26
N ILE A 43 -5.43 4.20 5.44
CA ILE A 43 -5.32 2.75 5.51
C ILE A 43 -4.14 2.39 6.41
N TYR A 44 -4.35 1.50 7.38
CA TYR A 44 -3.29 0.81 8.11
C TYR A 44 -3.19 -0.63 7.62
N ALA A 45 -2.11 -0.98 6.94
CA ALA A 45 -1.95 -2.27 6.26
C ALA A 45 -0.69 -3.01 6.72
N PRO A 46 -0.72 -3.66 7.91
CA PRO A 46 0.42 -4.41 8.41
C PRO A 46 0.61 -5.76 7.73
N HIS A 47 1.87 -6.15 7.54
CA HIS A 47 2.28 -7.44 7.00
C HIS A 47 2.24 -8.55 8.05
N HIS A 48 2.35 -9.79 7.60
CA HIS A 48 2.23 -10.99 8.44
C HIS A 48 3.55 -11.56 8.96
N THR A 49 4.71 -11.02 8.61
CA THR A 49 6.03 -11.55 8.98
C THR A 49 6.42 -11.19 10.41
N ILE A 50 5.53 -11.43 11.38
CA ILE A 50 5.72 -11.14 12.81
C ILE A 50 6.56 -12.20 13.54
N GLU A 51 6.71 -13.39 12.95
CA GLU A 51 7.49 -14.52 13.43
C GLU A 51 8.15 -15.18 12.24
N SER A 52 9.31 -14.73 11.82
CA SER A 52 10.03 -15.35 10.73
C SER A 52 11.52 -15.12 10.93
N ASP A 53 12.27 -16.18 11.04
CA ASP A 53 13.73 -16.16 11.23
C ASP A 53 14.46 -15.57 10.01
N ILE A 54 13.80 -15.45 8.85
CA ILE A 54 14.41 -15.01 7.60
C ILE A 54 13.89 -13.65 7.12
N TYR A 55 12.59 -13.33 7.35
CA TYR A 55 11.92 -12.14 6.79
C TYR A 55 11.12 -11.36 7.84
N GLU A 56 11.66 -11.20 9.04
CA GLU A 56 10.98 -10.46 10.10
C GLU A 56 11.07 -8.95 9.88
N TYR A 57 10.29 -8.42 8.93
CA TYR A 57 10.23 -6.99 8.67
C TYR A 57 8.91 -6.34 9.11
N ALA A 58 7.90 -7.11 9.50
CA ALA A 58 6.65 -6.55 10.00
C ALA A 58 6.83 -5.84 11.33
N THR A 59 6.24 -4.65 11.42
CA THR A 59 6.29 -3.76 12.58
C THR A 59 5.01 -3.82 13.42
N PHE A 60 4.09 -4.73 13.09
CA PHE A 60 2.79 -4.80 13.72
C PHE A 60 2.88 -4.93 15.25
N LEU A 61 3.73 -5.82 15.77
CA LEU A 61 3.87 -6.04 17.21
C LEU A 61 4.45 -4.84 17.96
N ASP A 62 5.17 -3.95 17.24
CA ASP A 62 5.77 -2.73 17.82
C ASP A 62 4.75 -1.59 17.93
N TYR A 63 3.73 -1.57 17.02
CA TYR A 63 2.85 -0.41 16.87
C TYR A 63 1.35 -0.68 16.97
N TYR A 64 0.88 -1.92 17.15
CA TYR A 64 -0.55 -2.26 17.10
C TYR A 64 -1.41 -1.45 18.07
N ASP A 65 -0.96 -1.27 19.33
CA ASP A 65 -1.67 -0.46 20.33
C ASP A 65 -1.62 1.02 19.97
N PHE A 66 -0.44 1.51 19.60
CA PHE A 66 -0.27 2.92 19.23
C PHE A 66 -1.10 3.32 18.01
N MET A 67 -1.20 2.46 17.01
CA MET A 67 -2.06 2.72 15.84
C MET A 67 -3.53 2.85 16.24
N PHE A 68 -3.96 2.07 17.23
CA PHE A 68 -5.32 2.17 17.76
C PHE A 68 -5.50 3.45 18.60
N GLU A 69 -4.52 3.82 19.43
CA GLU A 69 -4.51 5.10 20.15
C GLU A 69 -4.60 6.31 19.21
N LEU A 70 -3.87 6.26 18.08
CA LEU A 70 -3.96 7.32 17.06
C LEU A 70 -5.36 7.37 16.41
N ALA A 71 -5.95 6.21 16.17
CA ALA A 71 -7.29 6.12 15.59
C ALA A 71 -8.33 6.77 16.52
N GLU A 72 -8.24 6.57 17.83
CA GLU A 72 -9.08 7.23 18.82
C GLU A 72 -8.77 8.74 18.95
N LYS A 73 -7.48 9.09 18.99
CA LYS A 73 -7.03 10.49 19.13
C LYS A 73 -7.53 11.39 18.00
N TYR A 74 -7.50 10.88 16.77
CA TYR A 74 -7.85 11.66 15.58
C TYR A 74 -9.21 11.28 14.97
N LYS A 75 -10.09 10.60 15.70
CA LYS A 75 -11.39 10.11 15.24
C LYS A 75 -12.30 11.18 14.62
N ASP A 76 -12.16 12.44 14.99
CA ASP A 76 -12.94 13.54 14.44
C ASP A 76 -12.40 14.05 13.08
N LYS A 77 -11.16 13.76 12.76
CA LYS A 77 -10.46 14.23 11.55
C LYS A 77 -10.12 13.11 10.58
N VAL A 78 -9.93 11.87 11.07
CA VAL A 78 -9.48 10.72 10.31
C VAL A 78 -10.48 9.58 10.41
N GLN A 79 -10.72 8.93 9.29
CA GLN A 79 -11.39 7.65 9.18
C GLN A 79 -10.34 6.59 8.87
N TRP A 80 -10.37 5.47 9.57
CA TRP A 80 -9.38 4.42 9.45
C TRP A 80 -9.92 3.15 8.81
N ALA A 81 -9.12 2.53 7.95
CA ALA A 81 -9.34 1.17 7.49
C ALA A 81 -8.15 0.29 7.94
N PHE A 82 -8.40 -0.64 8.83
CA PHE A 82 -7.45 -1.68 9.18
C PHE A 82 -7.49 -2.76 8.09
N LYS A 83 -6.42 -2.86 7.31
CA LYS A 83 -6.28 -3.76 6.17
C LYS A 83 -5.09 -4.71 6.39
N PRO A 84 -5.17 -5.63 7.38
CA PRO A 84 -4.07 -6.55 7.65
C PRO A 84 -3.88 -7.52 6.50
N HIS A 85 -2.65 -8.01 6.33
CA HIS A 85 -2.38 -9.13 5.44
C HIS A 85 -3.25 -10.34 5.84
N PRO A 86 -3.85 -11.09 4.90
CA PRO A 86 -4.78 -12.19 5.23
C PRO A 86 -4.25 -13.21 6.23
N VAL A 87 -2.96 -13.52 6.18
CA VAL A 87 -2.30 -14.49 7.07
C VAL A 87 -2.02 -13.95 8.47
N LEU A 88 -2.04 -12.61 8.67
CA LEU A 88 -1.67 -12.01 9.95
C LEU A 88 -2.56 -12.50 11.10
N LYS A 89 -3.88 -12.61 10.88
CA LYS A 89 -4.82 -13.05 11.92
C LYS A 89 -4.48 -14.43 12.47
N GLU A 90 -4.17 -15.37 11.59
CA GLU A 90 -3.84 -16.75 12.00
C GLU A 90 -2.49 -16.83 12.73
N LYS A 91 -1.53 -16.01 12.37
CA LYS A 91 -0.27 -15.90 13.11
C LYS A 91 -0.47 -15.28 14.49
N LEU A 92 -1.28 -14.23 14.59
CA LEU A 92 -1.60 -13.60 15.87
C LEU A 92 -2.33 -14.54 16.83
N LYS A 93 -3.22 -15.41 16.32
CA LYS A 93 -3.85 -16.45 17.16
C LYS A 93 -2.81 -17.37 17.82
N LYS A 94 -1.71 -17.66 17.13
CA LYS A 94 -0.62 -18.48 17.69
C LYS A 94 0.18 -17.72 18.77
N VAL A 95 0.40 -16.40 18.56
CA VAL A 95 1.20 -15.58 19.48
C VAL A 95 0.40 -15.07 20.67
N TRP A 96 -0.84 -14.60 20.42
CA TRP A 96 -1.68 -13.94 21.43
C TRP A 96 -2.81 -14.82 21.98
N GLY A 97 -3.10 -15.93 21.31
CA GLY A 97 -4.32 -16.70 21.51
C GLY A 97 -5.51 -16.14 20.72
N GLU A 98 -6.56 -16.95 20.60
CA GLU A 98 -7.72 -16.64 19.77
C GLU A 98 -8.53 -15.46 20.31
N ASP A 99 -8.80 -15.43 21.60
CA ASP A 99 -9.65 -14.42 22.23
C ASP A 99 -9.06 -13.01 22.08
N ARG A 100 -7.79 -12.83 22.42
CA ARG A 100 -7.10 -11.53 22.28
C ARG A 100 -7.03 -11.08 20.84
N THR A 101 -6.78 -12.01 19.91
CA THR A 101 -6.73 -11.69 18.48
C THR A 101 -8.10 -11.22 17.99
N ASN A 102 -9.16 -11.94 18.32
CA ASN A 102 -10.51 -11.56 17.91
C ASN A 102 -10.96 -10.25 18.57
N GLU A 103 -10.61 -10.01 19.82
CA GLU A 103 -10.86 -8.72 20.50
C GLU A 103 -10.19 -7.56 19.77
N TYR A 104 -8.91 -7.69 19.40
CA TYR A 104 -8.17 -6.65 18.69
C TYR A 104 -8.80 -6.33 17.32
N TYR A 105 -9.15 -7.37 16.54
CA TYR A 105 -9.82 -7.18 15.26
C TYR A 105 -11.22 -6.55 15.43
N GLY A 106 -11.97 -6.96 16.44
CA GLY A 106 -13.27 -6.39 16.79
C GLY A 106 -13.21 -4.92 17.18
N LYS A 107 -12.14 -4.47 17.83
CA LYS A 107 -11.91 -3.03 18.12
C LYS A 107 -11.93 -2.18 16.86
N TRP A 108 -11.28 -2.62 15.78
CA TRP A 108 -11.26 -1.90 14.50
C TRP A 108 -12.64 -1.83 13.81
N GLU A 109 -13.52 -2.79 14.05
CA GLU A 109 -14.89 -2.76 13.55
C GLU A 109 -15.80 -1.86 14.37
N SER A 110 -15.54 -1.73 15.66
CA SER A 110 -16.38 -1.02 16.63
C SER A 110 -15.99 0.43 16.84
N ILE A 111 -14.75 0.82 16.57
CA ILE A 111 -14.31 2.21 16.70
C ILE A 111 -15.11 3.12 15.77
N VAL A 112 -15.46 4.30 16.27
CA VAL A 112 -16.15 5.31 15.48
C VAL A 112 -15.29 5.71 14.28
N CYS A 113 -15.84 5.60 13.09
CA CYS A 113 -15.12 5.85 11.82
C CYS A 113 -13.93 4.91 11.57
N GLY A 114 -13.96 3.70 12.12
CA GLY A 114 -13.05 2.62 11.78
C GLY A 114 -13.74 1.52 10.99
N GLN A 115 -12.95 0.72 10.30
CA GLN A 115 -13.42 -0.50 9.65
C GLN A 115 -12.30 -1.52 9.53
N LEU A 116 -12.67 -2.79 9.60
CA LEU A 116 -11.84 -3.90 9.16
C LEU A 116 -12.08 -4.11 7.66
N SER A 117 -11.02 -4.15 6.88
CA SER A 117 -11.09 -4.40 5.43
C SER A 117 -10.37 -5.70 5.09
N SER A 118 -11.09 -6.64 4.49
CA SER A 118 -10.60 -7.93 4.00
C SER A 118 -10.93 -8.09 2.51
N GLY A 119 -10.15 -8.89 1.80
CA GLY A 119 -10.39 -9.18 0.38
C GLY A 119 -9.89 -8.10 -0.56
N GLU A 120 -10.69 -7.74 -1.55
CA GLU A 120 -10.39 -6.76 -2.60
C GLU A 120 -9.95 -5.42 -2.00
N TYR A 121 -8.95 -4.78 -2.59
CA TYR A 121 -8.32 -3.59 -2.01
C TYR A 121 -8.16 -2.41 -2.98
N LEU A 122 -8.33 -2.61 -4.28
CA LEU A 122 -8.13 -1.54 -5.27
C LEU A 122 -9.12 -0.40 -5.05
N SER A 123 -10.40 -0.74 -4.82
CA SER A 123 -11.41 0.26 -4.45
C SER A 123 -11.08 0.97 -3.14
N LEU A 124 -10.55 0.24 -2.14
CA LEU A 124 -10.12 0.84 -0.88
C LEU A 124 -9.00 1.88 -1.11
N PHE A 125 -8.00 1.53 -1.93
CA PHE A 125 -6.91 2.43 -2.32
C PHE A 125 -7.44 3.65 -3.04
N LYS A 126 -8.29 3.45 -4.05
CA LYS A 126 -8.86 4.51 -4.88
C LYS A 126 -9.60 5.59 -4.08
N PHE A 127 -10.23 5.20 -2.96
CA PHE A 127 -11.01 6.10 -2.10
C PHE A 127 -10.28 6.52 -0.82
N SER A 128 -9.01 6.15 -0.64
CA SER A 128 -8.18 6.61 0.49
C SER A 128 -7.52 7.95 0.22
N ASP A 129 -7.05 8.59 1.28
CA ASP A 129 -6.20 9.80 1.23
C ASP A 129 -4.75 9.50 1.60
N ALA A 130 -4.48 8.40 2.31
CA ALA A 130 -3.14 7.98 2.68
C ALA A 130 -3.07 6.50 3.08
N MET A 131 -1.85 5.96 3.14
CA MET A 131 -1.58 4.61 3.67
C MET A 131 -0.37 4.60 4.59
N ILE A 132 -0.45 3.77 5.64
CA ILE A 132 0.66 3.38 6.51
C ILE A 132 0.79 1.87 6.43
N HIS A 133 1.95 1.36 6.00
CA HIS A 133 2.14 -0.07 5.80
C HIS A 133 3.60 -0.51 5.97
N ASP A 134 3.79 -1.83 6.06
CA ASP A 134 5.08 -2.52 5.98
C ASP A 134 5.03 -3.71 4.98
N CYS A 135 4.03 -3.71 4.08
CA CYS A 135 3.82 -4.75 3.08
C CYS A 135 4.76 -4.62 1.88
N GLY A 136 5.21 -5.76 1.33
CA GLY A 136 6.12 -5.81 0.19
C GLY A 136 5.53 -5.23 -1.10
N SER A 137 4.39 -5.77 -1.57
CA SER A 137 3.77 -5.37 -2.84
C SER A 137 3.22 -3.95 -2.82
N PHE A 138 2.70 -3.48 -1.70
CA PHE A 138 2.12 -2.14 -1.57
C PHE A 138 3.14 -1.01 -1.72
N LYS A 139 4.45 -1.32 -1.66
CA LYS A 139 5.53 -0.37 -2.00
C LYS A 139 5.38 0.21 -3.41
N LEU A 140 4.88 -0.57 -4.36
CA LEU A 140 4.61 -0.12 -5.74
C LEU A 140 3.14 0.14 -5.99
N GLU A 141 2.27 -0.77 -5.55
CA GLU A 141 0.85 -0.74 -5.89
C GLU A 141 0.15 0.53 -5.39
N TYR A 142 0.46 1.00 -4.18
CA TYR A 142 -0.20 2.20 -3.64
C TYR A 142 0.24 3.50 -4.33
N LEU A 143 1.42 3.54 -4.95
CA LEU A 143 1.91 4.72 -5.67
C LEU A 143 0.99 5.13 -6.81
N TYR A 144 0.27 4.18 -7.43
CA TYR A 144 -0.72 4.48 -8.48
C TYR A 144 -1.85 5.41 -8.04
N THR A 145 -2.09 5.55 -6.73
CA THR A 145 -3.08 6.49 -6.20
C THR A 145 -2.59 7.94 -6.22
N GLY A 146 -1.29 8.18 -6.30
CA GLY A 146 -0.65 9.48 -6.11
C GLY A 146 -0.67 10.00 -4.68
N ASN A 147 -1.36 9.32 -3.75
CA ASN A 147 -1.55 9.76 -2.37
C ASN A 147 -0.31 9.53 -1.49
N PRO A 148 -0.14 10.29 -0.40
CA PRO A 148 0.94 10.09 0.56
C PRO A 148 0.92 8.69 1.16
N VAL A 149 2.09 8.10 1.26
CA VAL A 149 2.28 6.75 1.78
C VAL A 149 3.47 6.70 2.72
N MET A 150 3.29 6.02 3.88
CA MET A 150 4.36 5.77 4.83
C MET A 150 4.72 4.30 4.86
N TYR A 151 6.02 4.01 4.77
CA TYR A 151 6.56 2.68 5.00
C TYR A 151 7.14 2.59 6.41
N LEU A 152 6.54 1.72 7.23
CA LEU A 152 7.05 1.40 8.56
C LEU A 152 8.26 0.48 8.42
N GLN A 153 9.34 0.82 9.08
CA GLN A 153 10.60 0.13 8.96
C GLN A 153 11.24 -0.08 10.32
N LYS A 154 11.77 -1.28 10.56
CA LYS A 154 12.63 -1.53 11.72
C LYS A 154 13.92 -0.75 11.57
N LYS A 155 14.49 -0.26 12.68
CA LYS A 155 15.75 0.52 12.68
C LYS A 155 16.93 -0.27 12.12
N GLU A 156 16.90 -1.59 12.29
CA GLU A 156 17.90 -2.51 11.71
C GLU A 156 17.16 -3.47 10.78
N PRO A 157 17.08 -3.20 9.47
CA PRO A 157 16.44 -4.09 8.52
C PRO A 157 17.25 -5.38 8.40
N VAL A 158 16.61 -6.52 8.64
CA VAL A 158 17.25 -7.84 8.63
C VAL A 158 17.68 -8.27 7.24
N PHE A 159 16.97 -7.84 6.18
CA PHE A 159 17.33 -8.07 4.77
C PHE A 159 16.65 -7.07 3.84
N ASP A 160 17.39 -6.57 2.84
CA ASP A 160 16.84 -5.81 1.72
C ASP A 160 16.94 -6.65 0.44
N TYR A 161 15.83 -7.29 0.06
CA TYR A 161 15.67 -7.98 -1.23
C TYR A 161 15.01 -7.07 -2.27
N SER A 162 15.20 -5.77 -2.16
CA SER A 162 14.60 -4.86 -3.11
C SER A 162 15.34 -4.90 -4.45
N ASN A 163 14.56 -5.00 -5.51
CA ASN A 163 15.04 -4.67 -6.83
C ASN A 163 15.05 -3.13 -7.00
N TRP A 164 15.66 -2.65 -8.07
CA TRP A 164 15.78 -1.23 -8.35
C TRP A 164 14.44 -0.47 -8.26
N GLN A 165 13.34 -1.02 -8.81
CA GLN A 165 12.04 -0.35 -8.77
C GLN A 165 11.53 -0.19 -7.35
N THR A 166 11.66 -1.23 -6.53
CA THR A 166 11.26 -1.18 -5.12
C THR A 166 12.10 -0.17 -4.34
N GLU A 167 13.40 -0.09 -4.61
CA GLU A 167 14.27 0.91 -3.98
C GLU A 167 13.87 2.34 -4.37
N GLN A 168 13.59 2.59 -5.65
CA GLN A 168 13.11 3.90 -6.09
C GLN A 168 11.73 4.21 -5.49
N ALA A 169 10.81 3.25 -5.48
CA ALA A 169 9.50 3.41 -4.86
C ALA A 169 9.63 3.77 -3.38
N LEU A 170 10.51 3.10 -2.64
CA LEU A 170 10.73 3.40 -1.22
C LEU A 170 11.26 4.82 -0.96
N ARG A 171 11.92 5.48 -1.89
CA ARG A 171 12.32 6.90 -1.78
C ARG A 171 11.12 7.84 -1.84
N LEU A 172 10.00 7.36 -2.38
CA LEU A 172 8.75 8.10 -2.51
C LEU A 172 7.78 7.85 -1.34
N HIS A 173 8.23 7.08 -0.34
CA HIS A 173 7.51 6.84 0.90
C HIS A 173 8.10 7.67 2.03
N TYR A 174 7.24 8.24 2.86
CA TYR A 174 7.64 8.71 4.17
C TYR A 174 8.13 7.52 5.00
N LYS A 175 9.18 7.70 5.78
CA LYS A 175 9.72 6.63 6.62
C LYS A 175 9.19 6.75 8.03
N GLY A 176 8.71 5.62 8.58
CA GLY A 176 8.26 5.52 9.96
C GLY A 176 9.18 4.59 10.75
N TYR A 177 10.01 5.16 11.58
CA TYR A 177 10.93 4.43 12.47
C TYR A 177 10.46 4.41 13.93
N ASP A 178 9.55 5.31 14.28
CA ASP A 178 9.03 5.42 15.62
C ASP A 178 7.61 6.06 15.64
N LYS A 179 7.06 6.13 16.86
CA LYS A 179 5.71 6.68 17.09
C LYS A 179 5.58 8.15 16.68
N SER A 180 6.65 8.94 16.82
CA SER A 180 6.65 10.36 16.44
C SER A 180 6.55 10.55 14.95
N ASP A 181 7.30 9.74 14.16
CA ASP A 181 7.23 9.75 12.70
C ASP A 181 5.82 9.42 12.21
N ILE A 182 5.21 8.38 12.81
CA ILE A 182 3.87 7.93 12.46
C ILE A 182 2.84 9.03 12.75
N GLU A 183 2.89 9.63 13.92
CA GLU A 183 1.96 10.69 14.30
C GLU A 183 2.13 11.95 13.44
N ASN A 184 3.38 12.37 13.18
CA ASN A 184 3.66 13.50 12.30
C ASN A 184 3.11 13.27 10.88
N PHE A 185 3.24 12.04 10.34
CA PHE A 185 2.64 11.70 9.06
C PHE A 185 1.11 11.85 9.07
N VAL A 186 0.44 11.36 10.11
CA VAL A 186 -1.01 11.50 10.26
C VAL A 186 -1.42 12.97 10.30
N VAL A 187 -0.67 13.81 11.04
CA VAL A 187 -0.91 15.25 11.12
C VAL A 187 -0.72 15.93 9.76
N ASN A 188 0.34 15.58 9.01
CA ASN A 188 0.58 16.12 7.68
C ASN A 188 -0.56 15.74 6.71
N VAL A 189 -1.04 14.51 6.75
CA VAL A 189 -2.21 14.07 5.96
C VAL A 189 -3.47 14.88 6.31
N ILE A 190 -3.72 15.13 7.61
CA ILE A 190 -4.85 15.96 8.07
C ILE A 190 -4.74 17.38 7.49
N ASN A 191 -3.55 17.95 7.48
CA ASN A 191 -3.29 19.29 6.98
C ASN A 191 -3.25 19.37 5.44
N GLY A 192 -3.19 18.24 4.75
CA GLY A 192 -3.03 18.18 3.28
C GLY A 192 -1.60 18.45 2.81
N GLU A 193 -0.62 18.23 3.69
CA GLU A 193 0.81 18.40 3.40
C GLU A 193 1.39 17.12 2.82
N ASP A 194 2.03 17.24 1.66
CA ASP A 194 2.63 16.12 0.94
C ASP A 194 3.79 16.58 0.05
N SER A 195 4.98 16.62 0.61
CA SER A 195 6.19 17.09 -0.08
C SER A 195 6.73 16.15 -1.17
N LEU A 196 6.28 14.89 -1.20
CA LEU A 196 6.71 13.89 -2.17
C LEU A 196 5.71 13.68 -3.33
N LYS A 197 4.65 14.49 -3.39
CA LYS A 197 3.56 14.30 -4.35
C LYS A 197 4.06 14.33 -5.79
N ASP A 198 4.74 15.40 -6.18
CA ASP A 198 5.20 15.61 -7.56
C ASP A 198 6.18 14.52 -8.00
N ASP A 199 7.07 14.09 -7.10
CA ASP A 199 8.02 13.01 -7.37
C ASP A 199 7.30 11.67 -7.56
N ARG A 200 6.25 11.37 -6.78
CA ARG A 200 5.41 10.18 -6.97
C ARG A 200 4.68 10.20 -8.30
N GLU A 201 4.00 11.30 -8.63
CA GLU A 201 3.29 11.44 -9.91
C GLU A 201 4.23 11.27 -11.10
N LYS A 202 5.42 11.86 -11.03
CA LYS A 202 6.46 11.68 -12.04
C LYS A 202 6.89 10.23 -12.18
N PHE A 203 7.18 9.56 -11.06
CA PHE A 203 7.60 8.16 -11.05
C PHE A 203 6.53 7.22 -11.62
N VAL A 204 5.27 7.39 -11.22
CA VAL A 204 4.15 6.59 -11.76
C VAL A 204 4.04 6.78 -13.26
N LYS A 205 4.09 8.01 -13.73
CA LYS A 205 4.01 8.32 -15.16
C LYS A 205 5.17 7.71 -15.96
N GLU A 206 6.38 7.75 -15.42
CA GLU A 206 7.60 7.36 -16.14
C GLU A 206 7.86 5.85 -16.10
N TYR A 207 7.56 5.20 -14.95
CA TYR A 207 7.96 3.80 -14.71
C TYR A 207 6.81 2.82 -14.50
N LEU A 208 5.63 3.28 -14.07
CA LEU A 208 4.52 2.40 -13.73
C LEU A 208 3.34 2.46 -14.71
N THR A 209 3.26 3.51 -15.53
CA THR A 209 2.23 3.59 -16.58
C THR A 209 2.53 2.58 -17.68
N PRO A 210 1.54 1.75 -18.08
CA PRO A 210 1.72 0.81 -19.18
C PRO A 210 2.13 1.53 -20.47
N PRO A 211 3.01 0.92 -21.29
CA PRO A 211 3.49 1.52 -22.53
C PRO A 211 2.37 1.64 -23.59
N ASN A 212 2.66 2.33 -24.69
CA ASN A 212 1.82 2.44 -25.89
C ASN A 212 0.48 3.17 -25.68
N ASN A 213 0.30 3.93 -24.59
CA ASN A 213 -0.97 4.56 -24.20
C ASN A 213 -2.15 3.57 -24.13
N LYS A 214 -1.88 2.34 -23.72
CA LYS A 214 -2.83 1.25 -23.55
C LYS A 214 -2.81 0.74 -22.12
N THR A 215 -3.80 -0.08 -21.76
CA THR A 215 -3.74 -0.83 -20.51
C THR A 215 -2.74 -1.98 -20.62
N ALA A 216 -2.26 -2.46 -19.47
CA ALA A 216 -1.38 -3.65 -19.46
C ALA A 216 -2.08 -4.87 -20.08
N CYS A 217 -3.39 -5.05 -19.81
CA CYS A 217 -4.18 -6.10 -20.42
C CYS A 217 -4.25 -5.99 -21.94
N GLN A 218 -4.44 -4.78 -22.49
CA GLN A 218 -4.43 -4.57 -23.94
C GLN A 218 -3.07 -4.87 -24.56
N ASN A 219 -1.99 -4.46 -23.89
CA ASN A 219 -0.63 -4.76 -24.36
C ASN A 219 -0.36 -6.28 -24.37
N ILE A 220 -0.81 -7.01 -23.35
CA ILE A 220 -0.69 -8.47 -23.30
C ILE A 220 -1.45 -9.13 -24.46
N ILE A 221 -2.70 -8.75 -24.67
CA ILE A 221 -3.53 -9.27 -25.76
C ILE A 221 -2.86 -9.03 -27.12
N ASN A 222 -2.39 -7.81 -27.35
CA ASN A 222 -1.71 -7.44 -28.61
C ASN A 222 -0.42 -8.25 -28.84
N ALA A 223 0.37 -8.46 -27.78
CA ALA A 223 1.57 -9.27 -27.84
C ALA A 223 1.26 -10.75 -28.20
N ILE A 224 0.21 -11.34 -27.59
CA ILE A 224 -0.20 -12.71 -27.86
C ILE A 224 -0.72 -12.86 -29.30
N LEU A 225 -1.48 -11.88 -29.79
CA LEU A 225 -2.07 -11.90 -31.13
C LEU A 225 -1.09 -11.48 -32.23
N GLY A 226 0.09 -10.97 -31.90
CA GLY A 226 1.06 -10.46 -32.87
C GLY A 226 0.54 -9.25 -33.65
N THR A 227 -0.35 -8.45 -33.05
CA THR A 227 -1.00 -7.30 -33.71
C THR A 227 -0.16 -6.02 -33.64
N GLU A 228 0.92 -6.02 -32.88
CA GLU A 228 1.87 -4.90 -32.75
C GLU A 228 3.30 -5.38 -32.66
N GLU A 229 4.21 -4.63 -33.31
CA GLU A 229 5.65 -4.77 -33.07
C GLU A 229 6.00 -4.04 -31.77
N TYR A 230 6.37 -4.79 -30.74
CA TYR A 230 6.93 -4.24 -29.51
C TYR A 230 8.42 -3.98 -29.77
N LYS A 231 8.79 -2.68 -29.80
CA LYS A 231 10.21 -2.31 -29.87
C LYS A 231 10.85 -2.65 -28.52
N ASP A 232 12.04 -3.26 -28.59
CA ASP A 232 12.89 -3.50 -27.42
C ASP A 232 13.06 -2.17 -26.65
N ALA A 233 12.76 -2.20 -25.34
CA ALA A 233 12.86 -1.05 -24.44
C ALA A 233 14.24 -0.96 -23.78
#